data_0968f14a14c111f6a7ec1fd9fd492023
#
_entry.id   0968f14a14c111f6a7ec1fd9fd492023
#
_cell.length_a   1.000
_cell.length_b   1.000
_cell.length_c   1.000
_cell.angle_alpha   90.00
_cell.angle_beta   90.00
_cell.angle_gamma   90.00
#
_symmetry.space_group_name_H-M   'P 1'
#
loop_
_entity.id
_entity.type
_entity.pdbx_description
1 polymer ?
#
loop_
_entity_poly.entity_id
_entity_poly.type
_entity_poly.pdbx_seq_one_letter_code
_entity_poly.pdbx_strand_id
1 'polypeptide(L)'
;LSNLKAIIPGAESWPAFVRNESEQFEARFSQVQIEDSPSILLQGMQGTRIPVAVSHGEGRMDFQGGDASQLEKLVGLRYVDAQGNPTEVYPFNPNGSEGGMTGLTTTDGRVTIMMPHPERVFRTVQNSWHPDEWQEDAPWMRLFRNARKWVG
;
A
#
# COMPACT_ATOMS: atom_id res chain seq x y z
N LEU A 1 0.38 13.52 -1.27
CA LEU A 1 -0.76 13.69 -0.34
C LEU A 1 -0.29 13.91 1.10
N SER A 2 0.74 13.20 1.59
CA SER A 2 1.22 13.37 2.98
C SER A 2 1.61 14.82 3.33
N ASN A 3 2.01 15.62 2.35
CA ASN A 3 2.31 17.05 2.53
C ASN A 3 1.04 17.93 2.54
N LEU A 4 -0.13 17.37 2.29
CA LEU A 4 -1.42 18.06 2.23
C LEU A 4 -2.29 17.77 3.45
N LYS A 5 -1.69 17.35 4.56
CA LYS A 5 -2.41 16.96 5.80
C LYS A 5 -3.41 18.02 6.27
N ALA A 6 -3.07 19.31 6.13
CA ALA A 6 -3.91 20.42 6.59
C ALA A 6 -5.27 20.52 5.86
N ILE A 7 -5.41 19.89 4.68
CA ILE A 7 -6.63 19.95 3.87
C ILE A 7 -7.31 18.59 3.73
N ILE A 8 -6.75 17.54 4.34
CA ILE A 8 -7.33 16.19 4.33
C ILE A 8 -7.81 15.88 5.75
N PRO A 9 -9.12 15.91 6.03
CA PRO A 9 -9.63 15.60 7.35
C PRO A 9 -9.23 14.19 7.80
N GLY A 10 -8.68 14.06 9.00
CA GLY A 10 -8.22 12.79 9.56
C GLY A 10 -6.83 12.35 9.12
N ALA A 11 -6.07 13.22 8.43
CA ALA A 11 -4.69 12.95 7.99
C ALA A 11 -3.62 13.63 8.88
N GLU A 12 -4.01 14.23 9.98
CA GLU A 12 -3.12 15.03 10.83
C GLU A 12 -1.92 14.23 11.35
N SER A 13 -2.14 12.96 11.68
CA SER A 13 -1.12 12.04 12.20
C SER A 13 -0.39 11.22 11.12
N TRP A 14 -0.67 11.45 9.83
CA TRP A 14 -0.02 10.68 8.79
C TRP A 14 1.50 10.93 8.76
N PRO A 15 2.32 9.90 8.47
CA PRO A 15 3.76 10.03 8.37
C PRO A 15 4.17 10.90 7.18
N ALA A 16 5.42 11.35 7.19
CA ALA A 16 6.08 11.80 5.98
C ALA A 16 6.54 10.58 5.15
N PHE A 17 6.61 10.75 3.84
CA PHE A 17 7.34 9.80 2.99
C PHE A 17 8.73 10.37 2.76
N VAL A 18 9.73 9.59 3.15
CA VAL A 18 11.13 10.00 3.10
C VAL A 18 11.95 9.01 2.27
N ARG A 19 13.22 9.33 2.07
CA ARG A 19 14.16 8.50 1.31
C ARG A 19 14.18 7.05 1.82
N ASN A 20 14.22 6.10 0.88
CA ASN A 20 14.37 4.68 1.18
C ASN A 20 15.59 4.44 2.06
N GLU A 21 15.54 3.45 2.96
CA GLU A 21 16.67 3.11 3.82
C GLU A 21 17.90 2.64 3.01
N SER A 22 17.67 2.02 1.84
CA SER A 22 18.73 1.64 0.90
C SER A 22 19.43 2.84 0.25
N GLU A 23 18.93 4.05 0.42
CA GLU A 23 19.36 5.28 -0.27
C GLU A 23 19.29 5.19 -1.80
N GLN A 24 18.61 4.19 -2.34
CA GLN A 24 18.49 3.94 -3.77
C GLN A 24 17.05 4.06 -4.26
N PHE A 25 16.90 4.20 -5.57
CA PHE A 25 15.62 4.03 -6.24
C PHE A 25 15.30 2.54 -6.33
N GLU A 26 14.25 2.13 -5.67
CA GLU A 26 13.78 0.75 -5.68
C GLU A 26 12.76 0.54 -6.80
N ALA A 27 13.08 -0.38 -7.72
CA ALA A 27 12.22 -0.76 -8.84
C ALA A 27 12.07 -2.28 -8.86
N ARG A 28 10.96 -2.78 -8.30
CA ARG A 28 10.73 -4.23 -8.18
C ARG A 28 9.26 -4.57 -7.96
N PHE A 29 8.95 -5.85 -8.09
CA PHE A 29 7.75 -6.43 -7.51
C PHE A 29 7.99 -6.78 -6.04
N SER A 30 7.08 -6.33 -5.19
CA SER A 30 7.03 -6.73 -3.78
C SER A 30 5.67 -7.30 -3.47
N GLN A 31 5.58 -8.18 -2.48
CA GLN A 31 4.30 -8.71 -2.04
C GLN A 31 3.75 -7.85 -0.91
N VAL A 32 2.47 -7.54 -1.00
CA VAL A 32 1.75 -6.84 0.07
C VAL A 32 0.55 -7.64 0.53
N GLN A 33 0.20 -7.50 1.80
CA GLN A 33 -1.08 -7.89 2.36
C GLN A 33 -1.97 -6.66 2.46
N ILE A 34 -3.25 -6.85 2.10
CA ILE A 34 -4.28 -5.84 2.30
C ILE A 34 -4.85 -6.04 3.70
N GLU A 35 -4.75 -4.99 4.51
CA GLU A 35 -5.21 -5.00 5.88
C GLU A 35 -6.70 -4.64 6.00
N ASP A 36 -7.30 -4.99 7.14
CA ASP A 36 -8.67 -4.59 7.46
C ASP A 36 -8.70 -3.12 7.87
N SER A 37 -9.10 -2.28 6.93
CA SER A 37 -9.12 -0.82 7.09
C SER A 37 -10.39 -0.21 6.52
N PRO A 38 -10.74 1.02 6.91
CA PRO A 38 -11.92 1.71 6.38
C PRO A 38 -11.84 2.07 4.88
N SER A 39 -10.70 1.88 4.23
CA SER A 39 -10.48 2.30 2.83
C SER A 39 -11.59 1.82 1.89
N ILE A 40 -12.30 2.75 1.27
CA ILE A 40 -13.31 2.47 0.25
C ILE A 40 -12.69 1.73 -0.94
N LEU A 41 -11.46 2.07 -1.30
CA LEU A 41 -10.75 1.47 -2.43
C LEU A 41 -10.40 0.00 -2.20
N LEU A 42 -10.15 -0.38 -0.95
CA LEU A 42 -9.68 -1.73 -0.58
C LEU A 42 -10.79 -2.66 -0.10
N GLN A 43 -12.06 -2.22 -0.16
CA GLN A 43 -13.20 -3.02 0.30
C GLN A 43 -13.29 -4.39 -0.38
N GLY A 44 -13.46 -5.44 0.43
CA GLY A 44 -13.59 -6.82 -0.01
C GLY A 44 -12.28 -7.43 -0.52
N MET A 45 -11.14 -6.82 -0.16
CA MET A 45 -9.79 -7.33 -0.45
C MET A 45 -9.01 -7.71 0.80
N GLN A 46 -9.57 -7.54 1.98
CA GLN A 46 -8.91 -7.80 3.27
C GLN A 46 -8.33 -9.20 3.34
N GLY A 47 -7.11 -9.32 3.87
CA GLY A 47 -6.37 -10.57 3.98
C GLY A 47 -5.77 -11.09 2.67
N THR A 48 -6.07 -10.44 1.54
CA THR A 48 -5.48 -10.81 0.25
C THR A 48 -4.00 -10.46 0.21
N ARG A 49 -3.19 -11.39 -0.28
CA ARG A 49 -1.75 -11.20 -0.53
C ARG A 49 -1.52 -11.16 -2.04
N ILE A 50 -1.02 -10.06 -2.53
CA ILE A 50 -0.85 -9.84 -3.97
C ILE A 50 0.44 -9.08 -4.27
N PRO A 51 1.08 -9.35 -5.43
CA PRO A 51 2.23 -8.58 -5.87
C PRO A 51 1.82 -7.16 -6.25
N VAL A 52 2.74 -6.22 -6.06
CA VAL A 52 2.57 -4.84 -6.47
C VAL A 52 3.90 -4.27 -6.99
N ALA A 53 3.81 -3.38 -7.97
CA ALA A 53 4.98 -2.68 -8.48
C ALA A 53 5.44 -1.61 -7.49
N VAL A 54 6.71 -1.62 -7.15
CA VAL A 54 7.42 -0.57 -6.42
C VAL A 54 8.31 0.18 -7.39
N SER A 55 8.33 1.51 -7.33
CA SER A 55 9.11 2.35 -8.24
C SER A 55 9.31 3.73 -7.61
N HIS A 56 10.16 3.81 -6.60
CA HIS A 56 10.38 5.07 -5.86
C HIS A 56 11.73 5.10 -5.13
N GLY A 57 12.28 6.31 -4.96
CA GLY A 57 13.44 6.59 -4.10
C GLY A 57 13.04 7.11 -2.71
N GLU A 58 11.80 7.55 -2.56
CA GLU A 58 11.25 8.17 -1.34
C GLU A 58 9.93 7.51 -1.00
N GLY A 59 9.97 6.30 -0.44
CA GLY A 59 8.78 5.51 -0.12
C GLY A 59 8.66 5.10 1.34
N ARG A 60 9.67 5.40 2.17
CA ARG A 60 9.69 5.01 3.58
C ARG A 60 8.76 5.92 4.40
N MET A 61 7.84 5.31 5.13
CA MET A 61 7.02 6.01 6.11
C MET A 61 7.86 6.38 7.32
N ASP A 62 7.92 7.68 7.64
CA ASP A 62 8.62 8.22 8.80
C ASP A 62 7.61 8.97 9.69
N PHE A 63 7.38 8.43 10.87
CA PHE A 63 6.46 8.99 11.85
C PHE A 63 7.07 10.14 12.67
N GLN A 64 8.34 10.49 12.43
CA GLN A 64 9.03 11.62 13.08
C GLN A 64 8.97 11.54 14.61
N GLY A 65 9.06 10.33 15.17
CA GLY A 65 8.95 10.07 16.61
C GLY A 65 7.52 10.03 17.14
N GLY A 66 6.52 10.13 16.28
CA GLY A 66 5.11 9.89 16.63
C GLY A 66 4.83 8.40 16.84
N ASP A 67 3.70 8.11 17.45
CA ASP A 67 3.27 6.76 17.76
C ASP A 67 2.52 6.14 16.55
N ALA A 68 3.20 5.26 15.81
CA ALA A 68 2.62 4.53 14.69
C ALA A 68 1.41 3.66 15.09
N SER A 69 1.32 3.24 16.36
CA SER A 69 0.21 2.39 16.85
C SER A 69 -1.15 3.07 16.75
N GLN A 70 -1.21 4.40 16.79
CA GLN A 70 -2.44 5.17 16.62
C GLN A 70 -3.06 5.02 15.23
N LEU A 71 -2.25 4.67 14.23
CA LEU A 71 -2.69 4.49 12.85
C LEU A 71 -2.93 3.03 12.48
N GLU A 72 -2.76 2.08 13.39
CA GLU A 72 -2.85 0.64 13.15
C GLU A 72 -4.14 0.25 12.40
N LYS A 73 -5.28 0.80 12.82
CA LYS A 73 -6.60 0.56 12.19
C LYS A 73 -6.80 1.27 10.85
N LEU A 74 -5.88 2.15 10.49
CA LEU A 74 -5.91 2.93 9.25
C LEU A 74 -4.89 2.42 8.23
N VAL A 75 -4.08 1.42 8.62
CA VAL A 75 -3.15 0.76 7.69
C VAL A 75 -3.96 -0.03 6.67
N GLY A 76 -3.79 0.30 5.40
CA GLY A 76 -4.44 -0.40 4.29
C GLY A 76 -3.56 -1.47 3.66
N LEU A 77 -2.25 -1.29 3.70
CA LEU A 77 -1.27 -2.17 3.04
C LEU A 77 -0.02 -2.34 3.89
N ARG A 78 0.49 -3.59 3.94
CA ARG A 78 1.81 -3.92 4.50
C ARG A 78 2.62 -4.77 3.54
N TYR A 79 3.92 -4.51 3.47
CA TYR A 79 4.86 -5.46 2.87
C TYR A 79 4.94 -6.73 3.71
N VAL A 80 5.00 -7.87 3.03
CA VAL A 80 5.07 -9.19 3.68
C VAL A 80 6.22 -10.02 3.13
N ASP A 81 6.73 -10.92 3.98
CA ASP A 81 7.73 -11.90 3.61
C ASP A 81 7.14 -13.07 2.78
N ALA A 82 7.96 -14.06 2.45
CA ALA A 82 7.52 -15.22 1.68
C ALA A 82 6.50 -16.11 2.43
N GLN A 83 6.42 -16.00 3.76
CA GLN A 83 5.44 -16.69 4.59
C GLN A 83 4.15 -15.87 4.74
N GLY A 84 4.20 -14.60 4.32
CA GLY A 84 3.08 -13.66 4.39
C GLY A 84 2.96 -12.95 5.73
N ASN A 85 4.04 -12.85 6.50
CA ASN A 85 4.08 -12.04 7.71
C ASN A 85 4.52 -10.62 7.38
N PRO A 86 3.95 -9.57 8.01
CA PRO A 86 4.46 -8.22 7.92
C PRO A 86 5.96 -8.17 8.20
N THR A 87 6.73 -7.43 7.39
CA THR A 87 8.19 -7.49 7.49
C THR A 87 8.85 -6.14 7.28
N GLU A 88 9.96 -5.93 7.98
CA GLU A 88 10.89 -4.81 7.78
C GLU A 88 12.14 -5.22 7.00
N VAL A 89 12.27 -6.52 6.69
CA VAL A 89 13.49 -7.10 6.12
C VAL A 89 13.55 -6.86 4.61
N TYR A 90 14.66 -6.26 4.16
CA TYR A 90 15.00 -6.18 2.74
C TYR A 90 15.32 -7.60 2.19
N PRO A 91 14.91 -7.98 0.98
CA PRO A 91 14.28 -7.14 -0.07
C PRO A 91 12.74 -7.14 -0.04
N PHE A 92 12.11 -7.82 0.89
CA PHE A 92 10.63 -7.92 0.96
C PHE A 92 10.00 -6.57 1.27
N ASN A 93 10.61 -5.81 2.18
CA ASN A 93 10.30 -4.40 2.43
C ASN A 93 11.36 -3.52 1.74
N PRO A 94 11.06 -2.99 0.55
CA PRO A 94 12.08 -2.32 -0.27
C PRO A 94 12.44 -0.92 0.22
N ASN A 95 11.62 -0.29 1.04
CA ASN A 95 11.83 1.09 1.47
C ASN A 95 12.20 1.26 2.94
N GLY A 96 12.10 0.20 3.77
CA GLY A 96 12.43 0.24 5.19
C GLY A 96 11.32 0.86 6.06
N SER A 97 10.07 0.86 5.62
CA SER A 97 8.95 1.35 6.43
C SER A 97 8.70 0.47 7.65
N GLU A 98 8.51 1.10 8.81
CA GLU A 98 8.21 0.45 10.08
C GLU A 98 6.97 -0.45 9.98
N GLY A 99 7.03 -1.66 10.56
CA GLY A 99 5.96 -2.65 10.52
C GLY A 99 5.50 -3.06 9.12
N GLY A 100 6.33 -2.79 8.08
CA GLY A 100 5.99 -3.05 6.69
C GLY A 100 4.93 -2.10 6.12
N MET A 101 4.50 -1.07 6.86
CA MET A 101 3.43 -0.18 6.43
C MET A 101 3.76 0.53 5.12
N THR A 102 2.85 0.47 4.15
CA THR A 102 3.07 1.10 2.84
C THR A 102 1.82 1.74 2.24
N GLY A 103 0.69 1.68 2.93
CA GLY A 103 -0.54 2.38 2.59
C GLY A 103 -1.38 2.69 3.81
N LEU A 104 -1.96 3.90 3.84
CA LEU A 104 -2.83 4.39 4.91
C LEU A 104 -4.11 4.97 4.33
N THR A 105 -5.14 5.02 5.15
CA THR A 105 -6.41 5.67 4.81
C THR A 105 -6.88 6.62 5.91
N THR A 106 -7.84 7.48 5.59
CA THR A 106 -8.56 8.30 6.58
C THR A 106 -9.60 7.46 7.32
N THR A 107 -10.07 7.95 8.47
CA THR A 107 -11.07 7.26 9.31
C THR A 107 -12.39 7.03 8.57
N ASP A 108 -12.75 7.91 7.63
CA ASP A 108 -13.93 7.76 6.77
C ASP A 108 -13.65 6.93 5.49
N GLY A 109 -12.41 6.48 5.30
CA GLY A 109 -11.97 5.64 4.19
C GLY A 109 -11.93 6.31 2.81
N ARG A 110 -12.23 7.60 2.72
CA ARG A 110 -12.39 8.33 1.43
C ARG A 110 -11.08 8.72 0.78
N VAL A 111 -10.02 8.85 1.56
CA VAL A 111 -8.69 9.17 1.07
C VAL A 111 -7.75 8.03 1.45
N THR A 112 -7.12 7.42 0.46
CA THR A 112 -6.11 6.38 0.66
C THR A 112 -4.82 6.83 0.01
N ILE A 113 -3.71 6.76 0.75
CA ILE A 113 -2.36 6.99 0.23
C ILE A 113 -1.58 5.69 0.25
N MET A 114 -0.74 5.49 -0.76
CA MET A 114 0.18 4.35 -0.83
C MET A 114 1.38 4.70 -1.70
N MET A 115 2.50 4.05 -1.46
CA MET A 115 3.71 4.22 -2.27
C MET A 115 3.83 3.21 -3.40
N PRO A 116 3.40 1.95 -3.27
CA PRO A 116 3.30 1.03 -4.40
C PRO A 116 2.33 1.49 -5.47
N HIS A 117 2.51 0.93 -6.67
CA HIS A 117 1.79 1.30 -7.89
C HIS A 117 0.84 0.20 -8.37
N PRO A 118 -0.38 0.05 -7.79
CA PRO A 118 -1.36 -0.92 -8.27
C PRO A 118 -1.82 -0.66 -9.71
N GLU A 119 -1.77 0.60 -10.18
CA GLU A 119 -2.10 0.98 -11.55
C GLU A 119 -1.14 0.41 -12.60
N ARG A 120 -0.02 -0.15 -12.18
CA ARG A 120 0.95 -0.80 -13.08
C ARG A 120 0.77 -2.30 -13.18
N VAL A 121 -0.15 -2.90 -12.39
CA VAL A 121 -0.31 -4.36 -12.27
C VAL A 121 -1.78 -4.78 -12.14
N PHE A 122 -2.72 -3.98 -12.62
CA PHE A 122 -4.15 -4.29 -12.57
C PHE A 122 -4.64 -5.22 -13.69
N ARG A 123 -3.83 -5.43 -14.73
CA ARG A 123 -4.05 -6.42 -15.77
C ARG A 123 -3.13 -7.61 -15.56
N THR A 124 -3.62 -8.82 -15.82
CA THR A 124 -2.85 -10.06 -15.68
C THR A 124 -1.56 -10.02 -16.47
N VAL A 125 -1.60 -9.53 -17.72
CA VAL A 125 -0.44 -9.43 -18.62
C VAL A 125 0.68 -8.50 -18.11
N GLN A 126 0.40 -7.64 -17.15
CA GLN A 126 1.39 -6.74 -16.55
C GLN A 126 2.23 -7.41 -15.46
N ASN A 127 1.86 -8.62 -15.06
CA ASN A 127 2.57 -9.39 -14.04
C ASN A 127 3.54 -10.36 -14.73
N SER A 128 4.78 -10.41 -14.26
CA SER A 128 5.81 -11.33 -14.80
C SER A 128 5.50 -12.80 -14.53
N TRP A 129 4.71 -13.08 -13.53
CA TRP A 129 4.13 -14.36 -13.20
C TRP A 129 2.74 -14.14 -12.57
N HIS A 130 1.81 -15.05 -12.83
CA HIS A 130 0.47 -15.05 -12.25
C HIS A 130 -0.08 -16.49 -12.20
N PRO A 131 -1.03 -16.77 -11.31
CA PRO A 131 -1.78 -18.02 -11.34
C PRO A 131 -2.61 -18.16 -12.62
N ASP A 132 -2.79 -19.40 -13.09
CA ASP A 132 -3.51 -19.68 -14.35
C ASP A 132 -5.00 -19.27 -14.30
N GLU A 133 -5.59 -19.23 -13.11
CA GLU A 133 -6.98 -18.83 -12.89
C GLU A 133 -7.23 -17.32 -13.07
N TRP A 134 -6.20 -16.47 -13.11
CA TRP A 134 -6.40 -15.06 -13.41
C TRP A 134 -6.80 -14.91 -14.88
N GLN A 135 -7.87 -14.16 -15.09
CA GLN A 135 -8.37 -13.85 -16.43
C GLN A 135 -7.67 -12.60 -16.98
N GLU A 136 -8.38 -11.73 -17.68
CA GLU A 136 -7.84 -10.47 -18.21
C GLU A 136 -7.39 -9.53 -17.08
N ASP A 137 -8.16 -9.46 -16.00
CA ASP A 137 -7.93 -8.57 -14.87
C ASP A 137 -7.18 -9.26 -13.73
N ALA A 138 -6.11 -8.64 -13.26
CA ALA A 138 -5.42 -9.02 -12.03
C ALA A 138 -6.18 -8.49 -10.79
N PRO A 139 -5.89 -8.98 -9.58
CA PRO A 139 -6.62 -8.60 -8.35
C PRO A 139 -6.72 -7.09 -8.10
N TRP A 140 -5.72 -6.31 -8.48
CA TRP A 140 -5.72 -4.86 -8.32
C TRP A 140 -6.80 -4.12 -9.11
N MET A 141 -7.39 -4.74 -10.13
CA MET A 141 -8.56 -4.17 -10.81
C MET A 141 -9.72 -3.92 -9.84
N ARG A 142 -9.80 -4.67 -8.73
CA ARG A 142 -10.83 -4.49 -7.70
C ARG A 142 -10.82 -3.09 -7.10
N LEU A 143 -9.63 -2.50 -6.89
CA LEU A 143 -9.48 -1.13 -6.40
C LEU A 143 -10.24 -0.12 -7.29
N PHE A 144 -10.06 -0.21 -8.61
CA PHE A 144 -10.73 0.69 -9.57
C PHE A 144 -12.25 0.43 -9.63
N ARG A 145 -12.66 -0.84 -9.54
CA ARG A 145 -14.09 -1.20 -9.47
C ARG A 145 -14.74 -0.67 -8.20
N ASN A 146 -14.05 -0.71 -7.06
CA ASN A 146 -14.54 -0.15 -5.81
C ASN A 146 -14.70 1.38 -5.93
N ALA A 147 -13.72 2.08 -6.50
CA ALA A 147 -13.82 3.50 -6.78
C ALA A 147 -15.04 3.82 -7.68
N ARG A 148 -15.20 3.08 -8.78
CA ARG A 148 -16.34 3.27 -9.70
C ARG A 148 -17.69 3.03 -9.01
N LYS A 149 -17.78 1.99 -8.19
CA LYS A 149 -18.98 1.68 -7.42
C LYS A 149 -19.34 2.78 -6.42
N TRP A 150 -18.32 3.41 -5.83
CA TRP A 150 -18.51 4.47 -4.85
C TRP A 150 -19.10 5.75 -5.46
N VAL A 151 -18.67 6.11 -6.66
CA VAL A 151 -19.15 7.34 -7.33
C VAL A 151 -20.43 7.16 -8.13
N GLY A 152 -21.00 5.96 -8.24
CA GLY A 152 -22.24 5.63 -8.94
C GLY A 152 -21.98 5.13 -10.36
#